data_9f8bca50b048b8b4fdaa0e9060db669e
#
_entry.id   9f8bca50b048b8b4fdaa0e9060db669e
#
_cell.length_a   1.000
_cell.length_b   1.000
_cell.length_c   1.000
_cell.angle_alpha   90.00
_cell.angle_beta   90.00
_cell.angle_gamma   90.00
#
_symmetry.space_group_name_H-M   'P 1'
#
loop_
_entity.id
_entity.type
_entity.pdbx_description
1 polymer ?
#
loop_
_entity_poly.entity_id
_entity_poly.type
_entity_poly.pdbx_seq_one_letter_code
_entity_poly.pdbx_strand_id
1 'polypeptide(L)'
;MSSPRIAVLDVDGTLVDTNYQHALAWYRAFRSLGETFPVWRIHRLIGMGGDQLVAALGGDDVEERIGDEARERWVTEADPLMEEVAVLPGARELLLAFKERGHRVVLASSGKPHHVDHAL
;
A
#
# COMPACT_ATOMS: atom_id res chain seq x y z
N MET A 1 17.59 -28.25 19.66
CA MET A 1 17.48 -26.84 19.25
C MET A 1 16.20 -26.62 18.46
N SER A 2 15.43 -25.67 18.88
CA SER A 2 14.22 -25.31 18.14
C SER A 2 14.60 -24.58 16.85
N SER A 3 13.88 -24.85 15.77
CA SER A 3 14.01 -24.09 14.53
C SER A 3 13.66 -22.62 14.78
N PRO A 4 14.30 -21.66 14.10
CA PRO A 4 13.92 -20.26 14.24
C PRO A 4 12.48 -20.05 13.80
N ARG A 5 11.72 -19.32 14.60
CA ARG A 5 10.36 -18.93 14.26
C ARG A 5 10.41 -17.74 13.31
N ILE A 6 9.49 -17.72 12.36
CA ILE A 6 9.40 -16.65 11.37
C ILE A 6 8.09 -15.90 11.59
N ALA A 7 8.18 -14.58 11.72
CA ALA A 7 7.03 -13.69 11.71
C ALA A 7 6.94 -13.01 10.34
N VAL A 8 5.87 -13.28 9.62
CA VAL A 8 5.59 -12.62 8.33
C VAL A 8 4.58 -11.52 8.58
N LEU A 9 4.95 -10.28 8.31
CA LEU A 9 4.13 -9.12 8.62
C LEU A 9 3.81 -8.34 7.36
N ASP A 10 2.55 -7.93 7.24
CA ASP A 10 2.11 -6.96 6.26
C ASP A 10 2.68 -5.58 6.63
N VAL A 11 2.84 -4.70 5.66
CA VAL A 11 3.44 -3.37 5.86
C VAL A 11 2.38 -2.28 5.82
N ASP A 12 1.72 -2.11 4.67
CA ASP A 12 0.77 -1.02 4.45
C ASP A 12 -0.49 -1.18 5.31
N GLY A 13 -0.78 -0.16 6.12
CA GLY A 13 -1.92 -0.20 7.03
C GLY A 13 -1.75 -1.11 8.24
N THR A 14 -0.60 -1.78 8.36
CA THR A 14 -0.27 -2.66 9.49
C THR A 14 0.88 -2.10 10.32
N LEU A 15 1.98 -1.76 9.68
CA LEU A 15 3.16 -1.17 10.33
C LEU A 15 3.28 0.32 10.03
N VAL A 16 2.83 0.75 8.87
CA VAL A 16 2.89 2.15 8.42
C VAL A 16 1.50 2.65 8.03
N ASP A 17 1.28 3.94 8.24
CA ASP A 17 -0.01 4.59 8.02
C ASP A 17 -0.10 5.11 6.58
N THR A 18 -0.34 4.21 5.63
CA THR A 18 -0.30 4.49 4.20
C THR A 18 -1.64 4.43 3.50
N ASN A 19 -2.70 3.90 4.14
CA ASN A 19 -3.95 3.60 3.46
C ASN A 19 -4.60 4.82 2.81
N TYR A 20 -4.65 5.95 3.51
CA TYR A 20 -5.25 7.17 2.97
C TYR A 20 -4.39 7.81 1.88
N GLN A 21 -3.08 7.75 2.02
CA GLN A 21 -2.16 8.24 1.00
C GLN A 21 -2.31 7.43 -0.29
N HIS A 22 -2.41 6.12 -0.21
CA HIS A 22 -2.66 5.26 -1.37
C HIS A 22 -4.01 5.60 -2.02
N ALA A 23 -5.05 5.77 -1.23
CA ALA A 23 -6.37 6.12 -1.75
C ALA A 23 -6.36 7.48 -2.47
N LEU A 24 -5.69 8.47 -1.89
CA LEU A 24 -5.57 9.79 -2.49
C LEU A 24 -4.77 9.75 -3.79
N ALA A 25 -3.69 8.99 -3.82
CA ALA A 25 -2.89 8.81 -5.04
C ALA A 25 -3.73 8.21 -6.17
N TRP A 26 -4.52 7.18 -5.89
CA TRP A 26 -5.44 6.61 -6.86
C TRP A 26 -6.49 7.61 -7.33
N TYR A 27 -7.07 8.36 -6.40
CA TYR A 27 -8.05 9.40 -6.73
C TYR A 27 -7.47 10.41 -7.72
N ARG A 28 -6.26 10.90 -7.45
CA ARG A 28 -5.57 11.86 -8.33
C ARG A 28 -5.22 11.25 -9.69
N ALA A 29 -4.77 10.01 -9.69
CA ALA A 29 -4.46 9.29 -10.93
C ALA A 29 -5.69 9.19 -11.83
N PHE A 30 -6.83 8.76 -11.29
CA PHE A 30 -8.07 8.68 -12.05
C PHE A 30 -8.54 10.05 -12.54
N ARG A 31 -8.48 11.05 -11.67
CA ARG A 31 -8.88 12.42 -12.03
C ARG A 31 -8.08 12.95 -13.22
N SER A 32 -6.79 12.65 -13.27
CA SER A 32 -5.93 13.06 -14.38
C SER A 32 -6.30 12.39 -15.71
N LEU A 33 -7.03 11.30 -15.65
CA LEU A 33 -7.49 10.53 -16.82
C LEU A 33 -8.99 10.72 -17.10
N GLY A 34 -9.62 11.69 -16.44
CA GLY A 34 -11.02 12.03 -16.69
C GLY A 34 -12.05 11.21 -15.91
N GLU A 35 -11.61 10.41 -14.95
CA GLU A 35 -12.51 9.60 -14.12
C GLU A 35 -12.51 10.12 -12.68
N THR A 36 -13.69 10.24 -12.09
CA THR A 36 -13.83 10.68 -10.71
C THR A 36 -14.55 9.61 -9.90
N PHE A 37 -13.82 9.02 -8.94
CA PHE A 37 -14.40 8.09 -7.98
C PHE A 37 -14.29 8.67 -6.58
N PRO A 38 -15.29 8.49 -5.71
CA PRO A 38 -15.19 8.97 -4.32
C PRO A 38 -14.01 8.35 -3.60
N VAL A 39 -13.27 9.17 -2.86
CA VAL A 39 -12.07 8.69 -2.12
C VAL A 39 -12.44 7.55 -1.15
N TRP A 40 -13.58 7.65 -0.47
CA TRP A 40 -14.01 6.62 0.47
C TRP A 40 -14.21 5.26 -0.21
N ARG A 41 -14.66 5.28 -1.48
CA ARG A 41 -14.88 4.05 -2.24
C ARG A 41 -13.56 3.41 -2.66
N ILE A 42 -12.60 4.24 -3.06
CA ILE A 42 -11.23 3.80 -3.34
C ILE A 42 -10.60 3.23 -2.06
N HIS A 43 -10.75 3.95 -0.95
CA HIS A 43 -10.18 3.54 0.34
C HIS A 43 -10.65 2.15 0.76
N ARG A 44 -11.90 1.80 0.49
CA ARG A 44 -12.44 0.46 0.80
C ARG A 44 -11.77 -0.67 0.02
N LEU A 45 -11.13 -0.35 -1.10
CA LEU A 45 -10.44 -1.33 -1.94
C LEU A 45 -8.93 -1.37 -1.68
N ILE A 46 -8.42 -0.52 -0.80
CA ILE A 46 -7.00 -0.52 -0.45
C ILE A 46 -6.65 -1.85 0.24
N GLY A 47 -5.53 -2.42 -0.16
CA GLY A 47 -5.14 -3.79 0.17
C GLY A 47 -5.22 -4.71 -1.04
N MET A 48 -6.04 -4.34 -2.00
CA MET A 48 -6.12 -5.02 -3.29
C MET A 48 -4.97 -4.56 -4.17
N GLY A 49 -4.35 -5.46 -4.91
CA GLY A 49 -3.28 -5.10 -5.84
C GLY A 49 -3.79 -4.18 -6.95
N GLY A 50 -2.91 -3.36 -7.50
CA GLY A 50 -3.24 -2.42 -8.57
C GLY A 50 -3.77 -3.10 -9.83
N ASP A 51 -3.41 -4.35 -10.04
CA ASP A 51 -3.91 -5.17 -11.14
C ASP A 51 -5.40 -5.52 -11.00
N GLN A 52 -5.95 -5.45 -9.80
CA GLN A 52 -7.35 -5.77 -9.51
C GLN A 52 -8.19 -4.55 -9.14
N LEU A 53 -7.57 -3.53 -8.54
CA LEU A 53 -8.27 -2.38 -8.00
C LEU A 53 -9.05 -1.62 -9.07
N VAL A 54 -8.47 -1.39 -10.23
CA VAL A 54 -9.09 -0.58 -11.29
C VAL A 54 -10.39 -1.23 -11.77
N ALA A 55 -10.36 -2.53 -12.03
CA ALA A 55 -11.55 -3.26 -12.45
C ALA A 55 -12.60 -3.34 -11.34
N ALA A 56 -12.16 -3.53 -10.10
CA ALA A 56 -13.08 -3.57 -8.95
C ALA A 56 -13.80 -2.24 -8.72
N LEU A 57 -13.11 -1.14 -9.01
CA LEU A 57 -13.67 0.21 -8.81
C LEU A 57 -14.53 0.68 -9.97
N GLY A 58 -14.05 0.52 -11.19
CA GLY A 58 -14.68 1.09 -12.38
C GLY A 58 -15.21 0.09 -13.40
N GLY A 59 -15.01 -1.21 -13.17
CA GLY A 59 -15.40 -2.26 -14.08
C GLY A 59 -14.38 -2.55 -15.16
N ASP A 60 -14.65 -3.58 -15.94
CA ASP A 60 -13.73 -4.05 -17.00
C ASP A 60 -13.52 -2.99 -18.09
N ASP A 61 -14.54 -2.19 -18.39
CA ASP A 61 -14.44 -1.11 -19.37
C ASP A 61 -13.38 -0.06 -18.97
N VAL A 62 -13.40 0.37 -17.72
CA VAL A 62 -12.41 1.33 -17.21
C VAL A 62 -11.02 0.70 -17.18
N GLU A 63 -10.91 -0.55 -16.76
CA GLU A 63 -9.64 -1.27 -16.78
C GLU A 63 -9.06 -1.33 -18.19
N GLU A 64 -9.87 -1.68 -19.16
CA GLU A 64 -9.43 -1.81 -20.56
C GLU A 64 -9.01 -0.47 -21.14
N ARG A 65 -9.76 0.61 -20.88
CA ARG A 65 -9.48 1.93 -21.44
C ARG A 65 -8.29 2.64 -20.80
N ILE A 66 -8.16 2.59 -19.48
CA ILE A 66 -7.18 3.42 -18.75
C ILE A 66 -6.41 2.69 -17.65
N GLY A 67 -6.59 1.37 -17.48
CA GLY A 67 -6.00 0.66 -16.35
C GLY A 67 -4.47 0.82 -16.26
N ASP A 68 -3.78 0.61 -17.36
CA ASP A 68 -2.30 0.71 -17.39
C ASP A 68 -1.83 2.12 -17.09
N GLU A 69 -2.46 3.15 -17.70
CA GLU A 69 -2.12 4.54 -17.44
C GLU A 69 -2.42 4.94 -16.00
N ALA A 70 -3.53 4.45 -15.45
CA ALA A 70 -3.89 4.74 -14.07
C ALA A 70 -2.84 4.19 -13.10
N ARG A 71 -2.34 2.98 -13.34
CA ARG A 71 -1.28 2.39 -12.53
C ARG A 71 0.02 3.18 -12.60
N GLU A 72 0.41 3.65 -13.79
CA GLU A 72 1.60 4.49 -13.95
C GLU A 72 1.44 5.82 -13.22
N ARG A 73 0.29 6.46 -13.35
CA ARG A 73 0.02 7.74 -12.70
C ARG A 73 -0.10 7.61 -11.20
N TRP A 74 -0.62 6.47 -10.72
CA TRP A 74 -0.64 6.20 -9.29
C TRP A 74 0.76 6.23 -8.69
N VAL A 75 1.74 5.64 -9.35
CA VAL A 75 3.13 5.66 -8.87
C VAL A 75 3.64 7.10 -8.75
N THR A 76 3.41 7.92 -9.79
CA THR A 76 3.80 9.33 -9.79
C THR A 76 3.13 10.13 -8.67
N GLU A 77 1.83 9.89 -8.45
CA GLU A 77 1.08 10.60 -7.41
C GLU A 77 1.44 10.10 -6.00
N ALA A 78 1.74 8.81 -5.87
CA ALA A 78 2.07 8.22 -4.57
C ALA A 78 3.43 8.65 -4.04
N ASP A 79 4.42 8.81 -4.90
CA ASP A 79 5.80 9.08 -4.49
C ASP A 79 5.92 10.25 -3.50
N PRO A 80 5.40 11.46 -3.81
CA PRO A 80 5.50 12.56 -2.85
C PRO A 80 4.67 12.35 -1.58
N LEU A 81 3.56 11.61 -1.66
CA LEU A 81 2.72 11.33 -0.50
C LEU A 81 3.39 10.35 0.47
N MET A 82 4.20 9.43 -0.04
CA MET A 82 4.91 8.46 0.81
C MET A 82 5.96 9.13 1.69
N GLU A 83 6.42 10.32 1.36
CA GLU A 83 7.34 11.08 2.19
C GLU A 83 6.70 11.53 3.51
N GLU A 84 5.38 11.64 3.55
CA GLU A 84 4.60 12.06 4.72
C GLU A 84 4.14 10.88 5.59
N VAL A 85 4.44 9.66 5.17
CA VAL A 85 3.96 8.45 5.86
C VAL A 85 4.68 8.26 7.18
N ALA A 86 3.90 7.96 8.21
CA ALA A 86 4.41 7.69 9.55
C ALA A 86 4.24 6.21 9.91
N VAL A 87 5.10 5.74 10.80
CA VAL A 87 4.97 4.41 11.40
C VAL A 87 3.77 4.42 12.33
N LEU A 88 2.96 3.37 12.27
CA LEU A 88 1.81 3.23 13.18
C LEU A 88 2.27 3.04 14.62
N PRO A 89 1.50 3.57 15.60
CA PRO A 89 1.81 3.37 17.02
C PRO A 89 1.96 1.89 17.36
N GLY A 90 3.04 1.55 18.05
CA GLY A 90 3.32 0.17 18.46
C GLY A 90 4.03 -0.69 17.43
N ALA A 91 4.22 -0.21 16.19
CA ALA A 91 4.85 -1.01 15.14
C ALA A 91 6.32 -1.33 15.47
N ARG A 92 7.09 -0.34 15.91
CA ARG A 92 8.50 -0.55 16.28
C ARG A 92 8.62 -1.50 17.46
N GLU A 93 7.80 -1.32 18.46
CA GLU A 93 7.76 -2.15 19.66
C GLU A 93 7.41 -3.59 19.30
N LEU A 94 6.51 -3.79 18.35
CA LEU A 94 6.16 -5.11 17.86
C LEU A 94 7.35 -5.80 17.18
N LEU A 95 8.04 -5.08 16.31
CA LEU A 95 9.23 -5.61 15.62
C LEU A 95 10.33 -5.97 16.62
N LEU A 96 10.58 -5.11 17.60
CA LEU A 96 11.57 -5.38 18.64
C LEU A 96 11.17 -6.58 19.49
N ALA A 97 9.90 -6.71 19.83
CA ALA A 97 9.41 -7.84 20.61
C ALA A 97 9.62 -9.17 19.87
N PHE A 98 9.39 -9.22 18.57
CA PHE A 98 9.68 -10.42 17.79
C PHE A 98 11.16 -10.75 17.79
N LYS A 99 12.03 -9.75 17.61
CA LYS A 99 13.49 -9.95 17.65
C LYS A 99 13.96 -10.48 19.00
N GLU A 100 13.50 -9.89 20.08
CA GLU A 100 13.88 -10.29 21.44
C GLU A 100 13.46 -11.72 21.75
N ARG A 101 12.38 -12.20 21.14
CA ARG A 101 11.89 -13.56 21.31
C ARG A 101 12.51 -14.55 20.31
N GLY A 102 13.53 -14.11 19.58
CA GLY A 102 14.25 -14.98 18.65
C GLY A 102 13.54 -15.23 17.31
N HIS A 103 12.53 -14.42 16.98
CA HIS A 103 11.86 -14.53 15.68
C HIS A 103 12.66 -13.83 14.60
N ARG A 104 12.68 -14.45 13.42
CA ARG A 104 13.12 -13.80 12.22
C ARG A 104 11.91 -13.05 11.65
N VAL A 105 12.07 -11.75 11.35
CA VAL A 105 10.99 -10.93 10.80
C VAL A 105 11.13 -10.82 9.29
N VAL A 106 10.04 -11.13 8.58
CA VAL A 106 9.94 -10.99 7.13
C VAL A 106 8.77 -10.06 6.83
N LEU A 107 9.02 -9.04 6.02
CA LEU A 107 7.98 -8.09 5.61
C LEU A 107 7.42 -8.52 4.26
N ALA A 108 6.10 -8.64 4.17
CA ALA A 108 5.38 -8.99 2.95
C ALA A 108 4.54 -7.78 2.53
N SER A 109 4.87 -7.17 1.40
CA SER A 109 4.18 -5.98 0.91
C SER A 109 4.00 -6.03 -0.59
N SER A 110 2.84 -5.54 -1.07
CA SER A 110 2.60 -5.31 -2.49
C SER A 110 3.12 -3.94 -2.95
N GLY A 111 3.63 -3.12 -2.02
CA GLY A 111 4.16 -1.80 -2.31
C GLY A 111 5.50 -1.84 -3.04
N LYS A 112 5.89 -0.70 -3.59
CA LYS A 112 7.21 -0.57 -4.22
C LYS A 112 8.31 -0.66 -3.16
N PRO A 113 9.45 -1.31 -3.46
CA PRO A 113 10.54 -1.45 -2.48
C PRO A 113 10.99 -0.13 -1.87
N HIS A 114 11.13 0.93 -2.67
CA HIS A 114 11.57 2.23 -2.16
C HIS A 114 10.55 2.88 -1.21
N HIS A 115 9.26 2.63 -1.39
CA HIS A 115 8.24 3.11 -0.45
C HIS A 115 8.36 2.40 0.90
N VAL A 116 8.60 1.09 0.87
CA VAL A 116 8.77 0.29 2.10
C VAL A 116 10.03 0.74 2.85
N ASP A 117 11.14 0.90 2.15
CA ASP A 117 12.40 1.31 2.75
C ASP A 117 12.31 2.70 3.39
N HIS A 118 11.64 3.64 2.71
CA HIS A 118 11.47 5.00 3.23
C HIS A 118 10.61 5.02 4.50
N ALA A 119 9.55 4.21 4.57
CA ALA A 119 8.63 4.17 5.70
C ALA A 119 9.23 3.50 6.95
N LEU A 120 10.09 2.54 6.77
CA LEU A 120 10.69 1.75 7.85
C LEU A 120 12.16 2.05 8.08
#